data_6c7ca9c48bb31634a5e0bde9aa5a0f70
#
_entry.id   6c7ca9c48bb31634a5e0bde9aa5a0f70
#
_cell.length_a   1.000
_cell.length_b   1.000
_cell.length_c   1.000
_cell.angle_alpha   90.00
_cell.angle_beta   90.00
_cell.angle_gamma   90.00
#
_symmetry.space_group_name_H-M   'P 1'
#
loop_
_entity.id
_entity.type
_entity.pdbx_description
1 polymer ?
#
loop_
_entity_poly.entity_id
_entity_poly.type
_entity_poly.pdbx_seq_one_letter_code
_entity_poly.pdbx_strand_id
1 'polypeptide(L)' 'MTTRIECDFRHGLADPTVTRGPFGPTLSLVHGQASITVALSEASLRALWLAVVAAIPGDEE' A
#
# COMPACT_ATOMS: atom_id res chain seq x y z
N MET A 1 -2.78 -5.69 -22.35
CA MET A 1 -1.47 -5.14 -21.98
C MET A 1 -1.34 -5.11 -20.47
N THR A 2 -0.19 -5.47 -19.97
CA THR A 2 0.06 -5.55 -18.54
C THR A 2 1.18 -4.60 -18.14
N THR A 3 0.95 -3.78 -17.13
CA THR A 3 1.96 -2.90 -16.59
C THR A 3 2.42 -3.47 -15.25
N ARG A 4 3.72 -3.55 -15.06
CA ARG A 4 4.27 -4.08 -13.84
C ARG A 4 5.24 -3.09 -13.23
N ILE A 5 5.03 -2.78 -11.96
CA ILE A 5 5.89 -1.88 -11.20
C ILE A 5 6.41 -2.65 -10.01
N GLU A 6 7.72 -2.67 -9.82
CA GLU A 6 8.33 -3.39 -8.71
C GLU A 6 9.13 -2.43 -7.87
N CYS A 7 8.92 -2.50 -6.56
CA CYS A 7 9.67 -1.70 -5.61
C CYS A 7 10.09 -2.59 -4.46
N ASP A 8 11.25 -2.30 -3.90
CA ASP A 8 11.80 -3.10 -2.83
C ASP A 8 11.93 -2.24 -1.60
N PHE A 9 11.12 -2.55 -0.58
CA PHE A 9 11.14 -1.84 0.68
C PHE A 9 11.60 -2.73 1.83
N ARG A 10 12.31 -3.80 1.52
CA ARG A 10 12.73 -4.75 2.56
C ARG A 10 13.66 -4.14 3.59
N HIS A 11 14.36 -3.10 3.24
CA HIS A 11 15.30 -2.46 4.15
C HIS A 11 14.68 -1.30 4.91
N GLY A 12 13.43 -1.11 4.79
CA GLY A 12 12.73 -0.09 5.55
C GLY A 12 11.58 0.48 4.76
N LEU A 13 10.47 0.65 5.43
CA LEU A 13 9.32 1.32 4.87
C LEU A 13 8.98 2.44 5.83
N ALA A 14 9.22 3.66 5.42
CA ALA A 14 8.97 4.80 6.26
C ALA A 14 7.61 5.38 5.93
N ASP A 15 6.83 5.60 6.96
CA ASP A 15 5.62 6.41 6.89
C ASP A 15 4.62 5.97 5.82
N PRO A 16 4.20 4.70 5.83
CA PRO A 16 3.07 4.34 4.97
C PRO A 16 1.84 5.11 5.44
N THR A 17 1.16 5.75 4.51
CA THR A 17 0.07 6.65 4.84
C THR A 17 -1.09 6.41 3.90
N VAL A 18 -2.29 6.44 4.46
CA VAL A 18 -3.51 6.43 3.65
C VAL A 18 -4.23 7.74 3.90
N THR A 19 -4.45 8.49 2.84
CA THR A 19 -5.10 9.80 2.90
C THR A 19 -6.41 9.71 2.14
N ARG A 20 -7.47 10.28 2.72
CA ARG A 20 -8.74 10.32 2.03
C ARG A 20 -8.92 11.67 1.36
N GLY A 21 -9.19 11.63 0.07
CA GLY A 21 -9.46 12.81 -0.71
C GLY A 21 -10.84 12.76 -1.33
N PRO A 22 -11.16 13.75 -2.16
CA PRO A 22 -12.50 13.83 -2.78
C PRO A 22 -12.78 12.68 -3.74
N PHE A 23 -11.75 12.02 -4.23
CA PHE A 23 -11.93 10.93 -5.17
C PHE A 23 -11.67 9.56 -4.56
N GLY A 24 -11.49 9.49 -3.25
CA GLY A 24 -11.27 8.23 -2.58
C GLY A 24 -9.94 8.19 -1.87
N PRO A 25 -9.58 7.03 -1.33
CA PRO A 25 -8.34 6.90 -0.57
C PRO A 25 -7.13 6.85 -1.49
N THR A 26 -6.01 7.34 -0.98
CA THR A 26 -4.73 7.31 -1.66
C THR A 26 -3.69 6.73 -0.71
N LEU A 27 -3.01 5.68 -1.15
CA LEU A 27 -1.95 5.05 -0.39
C LEU A 27 -0.62 5.64 -0.81
N SER A 28 0.18 6.04 0.16
CA SER A 28 1.51 6.57 -0.10
C SER A 28 2.55 5.76 0.65
N LEU A 29 3.60 5.38 -0.05
CA LEU A 29 4.74 4.68 0.53
C LEU A 29 5.99 5.47 0.21
N VAL A 30 6.79 5.75 1.24
CA VAL A 30 7.98 6.57 1.08
C VAL A 30 9.19 5.81 1.61
N HIS A 31 10.26 5.84 0.85
CA HIS A 31 11.52 5.25 1.27
C HIS A 31 12.67 6.06 0.67
N GLY A 32 13.36 6.80 1.52
CA GLY A 32 14.42 7.67 1.05
C GLY A 32 13.87 8.74 0.13
N GLN A 33 14.41 8.79 -1.08
CA GLN A 33 13.95 9.74 -2.08
C GLN A 33 12.87 9.16 -2.99
N ALA A 34 12.55 7.90 -2.80
CA ALA A 34 11.54 7.25 -3.62
C ALA A 34 10.18 7.34 -2.94
N SER A 35 9.15 7.58 -3.73
CA SER A 35 7.80 7.56 -3.20
C SER A 35 6.87 6.96 -4.23
N ILE A 36 5.86 6.27 -3.74
CA ILE A 36 4.85 5.65 -4.58
C ILE A 36 3.50 6.12 -4.06
N THR A 37 2.66 6.59 -4.96
CA THR A 37 1.32 7.00 -4.61
C THR A 37 0.34 6.20 -5.45
N VAL A 38 -0.61 5.56 -4.80
CA VAL A 38 -1.59 4.72 -5.46
C VAL A 38 -2.98 5.21 -5.10
N ALA A 39 -3.74 5.61 -6.11
CA ALA A 39 -5.13 6.00 -5.91
C ALA A 39 -6.00 4.76 -5.95
N LEU A 40 -6.90 4.64 -4.99
CA LEU A 40 -7.71 3.45 -4.82
C LEU A 40 -9.18 3.83 -4.68
N SER A 41 -10.05 2.88 -5.01
CA SER A 41 -11.44 2.98 -4.60
C SER A 41 -11.58 2.39 -3.20
N GLU A 42 -12.74 2.61 -2.57
CA GLU A 42 -12.97 1.99 -1.26
C GLU A 42 -12.92 0.47 -1.36
N ALA A 43 -13.48 -0.08 -2.42
CA ALA A 43 -13.44 -1.52 -2.61
C ALA A 43 -12.02 -2.03 -2.79
N SER A 44 -11.21 -1.30 -3.55
CA SER A 44 -9.83 -1.70 -3.78
C SER A 44 -9.01 -1.60 -2.49
N LEU A 45 -9.25 -0.56 -1.69
CA LEU A 45 -8.55 -0.44 -0.42
C LEU A 45 -8.89 -1.60 0.50
N ARG A 46 -10.17 -1.98 0.54
CA ARG A 46 -10.59 -3.10 1.36
C ARG A 46 -9.94 -4.40 0.90
N ALA A 47 -9.91 -4.63 -0.41
CA ALA A 47 -9.28 -5.83 -0.96
C ALA A 47 -7.79 -5.85 -0.63
N LEU A 48 -7.13 -4.72 -0.72
CA LEU A 48 -5.71 -4.62 -0.38
C LEU A 48 -5.50 -4.93 1.09
N TRP A 49 -6.33 -4.37 1.95
CA TRP A 49 -6.21 -4.60 3.38
C TRP A 49 -6.36 -6.08 3.71
N LEU A 50 -7.35 -6.74 3.13
CA LEU A 50 -7.56 -8.16 3.37
C LEU A 50 -6.38 -8.99 2.90
N ALA A 51 -5.83 -8.65 1.74
CA ALA A 51 -4.68 -9.36 1.21
C ALA A 51 -3.46 -9.19 2.11
N VAL A 52 -3.24 -7.98 2.61
CA VAL A 52 -2.11 -7.72 3.49
C VAL A 52 -2.24 -8.50 4.79
N VAL A 53 -3.42 -8.47 5.39
CA VAL A 53 -3.66 -9.18 6.63
C VAL A 53 -3.46 -10.68 6.44
N ALA A 54 -3.94 -11.21 5.33
CA ALA A 54 -3.79 -12.64 5.05
C ALA A 54 -2.34 -13.05 4.86
N ALA A 55 -1.50 -12.11 4.42
CA ALA A 55 -0.10 -12.41 4.15
C ALA A 55 0.78 -12.29 5.39
N ILE A 56 0.30 -11.66 6.46
CA ILE A 56 1.09 -11.49 7.67
C ILE A 56 1.09 -12.81 8.45
N PRO A 57 2.27 -13.43 8.65
CA PRO A 57 2.32 -14.71 9.34
C PRO A 57 2.39 -14.54 10.85
N GLY A 58 1.81 -15.48 11.56
CA GLY A 58 2.06 -15.68 12.98
C GLY A 58 1.70 -14.55 13.89
N ASP A 59 0.73 -13.76 13.54
CA ASP A 59 0.40 -12.69 14.39
C ASP A 59 -0.71 -13.03 15.32
N GLU A 60 -1.11 -14.23 15.35
CA GLU A 60 -2.06 -14.53 16.27
C GLU A 60 -1.48 -14.86 17.52
N GLU A 61 -1.44 -14.62 17.96
CA GLU A 61 -0.98 -14.94 18.96
C GLU A 61 -1.29 -15.33 19.51
#